data_5541ece87d3a2acf22e1d00b964dc79b
#
_entry.id   5541ece87d3a2acf22e1d00b964dc79b
#
_cell.length_a   1.000
_cell.length_b   1.000
_cell.length_c   1.000
_cell.angle_alpha   90.00
_cell.angle_beta   90.00
_cell.angle_gamma   90.00
#
_symmetry.space_group_name_H-M   'P 1'
#
loop_
_entity.id
_entity.type
_entity.pdbx_description
1 polymer ?
#
loop_
_entity_poly.entity_id
_entity_poly.type
_entity_poly.pdbx_seq_one_letter_code
_entity_poly.pdbx_strand_id
1 'polypeptide(L)'
;MALLRPVPPPLAVLAVLVSLAAPQLDLSATSVDPDATVTGLHARVGPLEDWKIGVHDSATPGTVQVSLQSPDGRQQARHVALTGETHEDRSRELAASIALVIEQWDDPPEARAPDPKPAPTPPAASPTLRGWVGLGPRLGVGPAVVEGGLDLQAGTWLVREHLQPLISLGWSATGREGLSLHTLRAGAGLAAGAPLLAGRLWLGGHALTHAAWTRVHDARTATVWASSTELGGLLQVRGGRWLVGLRTGVELSLPQLHARGTRTRLDRGPGLWFLGLNFGVVFG
;
A
#
# COMPACT_ATOMS: atom_id res chain seq x y z
N MET A 1 -29.27 39.44 10.90
CA MET A 1 -28.09 38.94 11.61
C MET A 1 -28.49 37.55 12.16
N ALA A 2 -28.28 36.48 11.39
CA ALA A 2 -28.66 35.14 11.77
C ALA A 2 -27.37 34.37 12.13
N LEU A 3 -27.26 33.99 13.41
CA LEU A 3 -26.18 33.18 13.96
C LEU A 3 -26.34 31.73 13.48
N LEU A 4 -25.49 31.31 12.56
CA LEU A 4 -25.31 29.92 12.19
C LEU A 4 -24.56 29.19 13.32
N ARG A 5 -25.25 28.30 14.01
CA ARG A 5 -24.62 27.34 14.94
C ARG A 5 -23.84 26.30 14.13
N PRO A 6 -22.60 25.98 14.50
CA PRO A 6 -21.88 24.88 13.87
C PRO A 6 -22.48 23.53 14.28
N VAL A 7 -22.81 22.71 13.31
CA VAL A 7 -23.16 21.30 13.49
C VAL A 7 -21.86 20.51 13.59
N PRO A 8 -21.64 19.72 14.64
CA PRO A 8 -20.43 18.89 14.75
C PRO A 8 -20.46 17.79 13.68
N PRO A 9 -19.29 17.45 13.08
CA PRO A 9 -19.21 16.37 12.11
C PRO A 9 -19.44 15.00 12.77
N PRO A 10 -20.13 14.06 12.11
CA PRO A 10 -20.20 12.70 12.58
C PRO A 10 -18.81 12.06 12.50
N LEU A 11 -18.28 11.64 13.64
CA LEU A 11 -17.12 10.77 13.76
C LEU A 11 -17.49 9.41 13.14
N ALA A 12 -17.10 9.19 11.89
CA ALA A 12 -17.09 7.88 11.29
C ALA A 12 -15.92 7.09 11.90
N VAL A 13 -16.22 6.28 12.91
CA VAL A 13 -15.32 5.28 13.46
C VAL A 13 -15.13 4.20 12.40
N LEU A 14 -14.00 4.24 11.71
CA LEU A 14 -13.56 3.15 10.85
C LEU A 14 -13.10 2.00 11.76
N ALA A 15 -14.01 1.10 12.09
CA ALA A 15 -13.67 -0.14 12.77
C ALA A 15 -12.96 -1.06 11.76
N VAL A 16 -11.64 -1.06 11.80
CA VAL A 16 -10.82 -2.09 11.15
C VAL A 16 -10.94 -3.34 12.01
N LEU A 17 -11.86 -4.23 11.65
CA LEU A 17 -11.91 -5.59 12.15
C LEU A 17 -10.71 -6.36 11.56
N VAL A 18 -9.56 -6.31 12.25
CA VAL A 18 -8.49 -7.28 12.05
C VAL A 18 -8.94 -8.57 12.70
N SER A 19 -9.49 -9.47 11.89
CA SER A 19 -9.74 -10.85 12.30
C SER A 19 -8.40 -11.54 12.44
N LEU A 20 -7.90 -11.65 13.68
CA LEU A 20 -6.77 -12.47 14.06
C LEU A 20 -7.21 -13.93 14.19
N ALA A 21 -7.60 -14.55 13.08
CA ALA A 21 -7.50 -16.00 12.95
C ALA A 21 -6.15 -16.26 12.28
N ALA A 22 -5.10 -16.47 13.07
CA ALA A 22 -3.82 -16.94 12.51
C ALA A 22 -4.05 -18.33 11.92
N PRO A 23 -3.90 -18.52 10.59
CA PRO A 23 -3.96 -19.85 10.03
C PRO A 23 -2.79 -20.66 10.62
N GLN A 24 -3.08 -21.77 11.24
CA GLN A 24 -2.07 -22.70 11.72
C GLN A 24 -1.23 -23.27 10.56
N LEU A 25 -1.80 -23.29 9.37
CA LEU A 25 -1.16 -23.69 8.13
C LEU A 25 -1.35 -22.58 7.07
N ASP A 26 -0.24 -21.99 6.61
CA ASP A 26 -0.19 -21.04 5.49
C ASP A 26 0.55 -21.68 4.31
N LEU A 27 -0.19 -22.29 3.39
CA LEU A 27 0.31 -22.92 2.17
C LEU A 27 0.05 -22.02 0.97
N SER A 28 0.81 -20.95 0.84
CA SER A 28 0.66 -19.96 -0.25
C SER A 28 1.56 -20.24 -1.47
N ALA A 29 2.32 -21.33 -1.47
CA ALA A 29 3.13 -21.73 -2.62
C ALA A 29 2.25 -22.22 -3.78
N THR A 30 2.42 -21.62 -4.96
CA THR A 30 1.65 -21.96 -6.17
C THR A 30 2.10 -23.27 -6.83
N SER A 31 3.27 -23.77 -6.45
CA SER A 31 3.89 -24.97 -7.02
C SER A 31 3.40 -26.29 -6.42
N VAL A 32 2.56 -26.26 -5.38
CA VAL A 32 2.04 -27.42 -4.65
C VAL A 32 0.54 -27.31 -4.45
N ASP A 33 -0.12 -28.47 -4.27
CA ASP A 33 -1.53 -28.55 -3.89
C ASP A 33 -1.64 -28.53 -2.36
N PRO A 34 -2.31 -27.51 -1.78
CA PRO A 34 -2.47 -27.37 -0.33
C PRO A 34 -3.14 -28.59 0.32
N ASP A 35 -4.22 -29.10 -0.26
CA ASP A 35 -5.02 -30.19 0.31
C ASP A 35 -4.24 -31.51 0.28
N ALA A 36 -3.54 -31.80 -0.80
CA ALA A 36 -2.67 -32.95 -0.92
C ALA A 36 -1.49 -32.89 0.08
N THR A 37 -0.92 -31.71 0.30
CA THR A 37 0.17 -31.48 1.26
C THR A 37 -0.31 -31.72 2.69
N VAL A 38 -1.46 -31.13 3.07
CA VAL A 38 -2.06 -31.32 4.41
C VAL A 38 -2.39 -32.77 4.67
N THR A 39 -3.03 -33.45 3.71
CA THR A 39 -3.38 -34.89 3.81
C THR A 39 -2.12 -35.73 3.97
N GLY A 40 -1.07 -35.45 3.19
CA GLY A 40 0.20 -36.16 3.27
C GLY A 40 0.93 -35.97 4.61
N LEU A 41 0.84 -34.78 5.21
CA LEU A 41 1.39 -34.46 6.52
C LEU A 41 0.63 -35.19 7.64
N HIS A 42 -0.69 -35.11 7.67
CA HIS A 42 -1.51 -35.79 8.67
C HIS A 42 -1.30 -37.31 8.65
N ALA A 43 -1.12 -37.89 7.47
CA ALA A 43 -0.88 -39.32 7.33
C ALA A 43 0.48 -39.79 7.92
N ARG A 44 1.47 -38.90 8.04
CA ARG A 44 2.82 -39.21 8.52
C ARG A 44 3.07 -38.79 9.96
N VAL A 45 2.63 -37.63 10.35
CA VAL A 45 2.98 -37.01 11.66
C VAL A 45 1.79 -36.99 12.61
N GLY A 46 0.56 -37.26 12.11
CA GLY A 46 -0.66 -37.14 12.92
C GLY A 46 -1.18 -35.71 13.06
N PRO A 47 -1.89 -35.41 14.15
CA PRO A 47 -2.46 -34.09 14.37
C PRO A 47 -1.38 -32.99 14.49
N LEU A 48 -1.56 -31.87 13.77
CA LEU A 48 -0.62 -30.75 13.74
C LEU A 48 -1.17 -29.51 14.47
N GLU A 49 -2.12 -29.70 15.39
CA GLU A 49 -2.88 -28.61 16.02
C GLU A 49 -2.02 -27.55 16.69
N ASP A 50 -0.85 -27.96 17.20
CA ASP A 50 0.07 -27.07 17.91
C ASP A 50 1.22 -26.55 17.04
N TRP A 51 1.29 -26.96 15.78
CA TRP A 51 2.34 -26.53 14.86
C TRP A 51 1.86 -25.38 13.98
N LYS A 52 2.77 -24.42 13.71
CA LYS A 52 2.56 -23.40 12.67
C LYS A 52 3.50 -23.68 11.51
N ILE A 53 2.93 -23.94 10.35
CA ILE A 53 3.65 -24.29 9.14
C ILE A 53 3.32 -23.28 8.05
N GLY A 54 4.35 -22.57 7.55
CA GLY A 54 4.23 -21.67 6.41
C GLY A 54 5.04 -22.20 5.23
N VAL A 55 4.45 -22.22 4.04
CA VAL A 55 5.11 -22.63 2.80
C VAL A 55 4.89 -21.55 1.75
N HIS A 56 5.97 -21.00 1.25
CA HIS A 56 5.96 -19.92 0.27
C HIS A 56 6.88 -20.24 -0.90
N ASP A 57 6.56 -19.73 -2.09
CA ASP A 57 7.46 -19.87 -3.24
C ASP A 57 8.77 -19.12 -2.96
N SER A 58 9.89 -19.77 -3.28
CA SER A 58 11.22 -19.16 -3.21
C SER A 58 11.53 -18.37 -4.48
N ALA A 59 12.51 -17.46 -4.41
CA ALA A 59 13.05 -16.78 -5.60
C ALA A 59 13.72 -17.76 -6.59
N THR A 60 14.11 -18.97 -6.13
CA THR A 60 14.70 -19.99 -6.96
C THR A 60 13.61 -20.90 -7.52
N PRO A 61 13.48 -21.04 -8.86
CA PRO A 61 12.50 -21.93 -9.47
C PRO A 61 12.62 -23.36 -8.95
N GLY A 62 11.49 -24.01 -8.69
CA GLY A 62 11.43 -25.37 -8.16
C GLY A 62 11.83 -25.51 -6.69
N THR A 63 11.96 -24.42 -5.96
CA THR A 63 12.28 -24.42 -4.53
C THR A 63 11.19 -23.68 -3.76
N VAL A 64 10.78 -24.21 -2.62
CA VAL A 64 9.88 -23.55 -1.67
C VAL A 64 10.60 -23.24 -0.37
N GLN A 65 10.20 -22.17 0.29
CA GLN A 65 10.64 -21.84 1.64
C GLN A 65 9.61 -22.39 2.63
N VAL A 66 10.04 -23.26 3.52
CA VAL A 66 9.23 -23.84 4.60
C VAL A 66 9.65 -23.18 5.91
N SER A 67 8.69 -22.62 6.63
CA SER A 67 8.86 -22.10 7.99
C SER A 67 8.05 -22.96 8.95
N LEU A 68 8.68 -23.45 10.01
CA LEU A 68 8.08 -24.29 11.03
C LEU A 68 8.22 -23.62 12.38
N GLN A 69 7.14 -23.58 13.15
CA GLN A 69 7.16 -23.21 14.56
C GLN A 69 6.53 -24.34 15.37
N SER A 70 7.32 -24.89 16.29
CA SER A 70 6.89 -25.97 17.20
C SER A 70 6.01 -25.44 18.34
N PRO A 71 5.29 -26.32 19.06
CA PRO A 71 4.44 -25.95 20.19
C PRO A 71 5.19 -25.21 21.31
N ASP A 72 6.49 -25.51 21.51
CA ASP A 72 7.36 -24.85 22.48
C ASP A 72 7.92 -23.50 22.01
N GLY A 73 7.51 -23.02 20.82
CA GLY A 73 7.87 -21.72 20.27
C GLY A 73 9.19 -21.68 19.49
N ARG A 74 9.94 -22.80 19.39
CA ARG A 74 11.14 -22.87 18.55
C ARG A 74 10.75 -22.68 17.08
N GLN A 75 11.59 -22.00 16.32
CA GLN A 75 11.33 -21.71 14.90
C GLN A 75 12.48 -22.22 14.04
N GLN A 76 12.15 -22.77 12.87
CA GLN A 76 13.12 -23.18 11.86
C GLN A 76 12.58 -22.83 10.47
N ALA A 77 13.47 -22.34 9.61
CA ALA A 77 13.15 -22.11 8.19
C ALA A 77 14.14 -22.90 7.33
N ARG A 78 13.63 -23.55 6.29
CA ARG A 78 14.43 -24.31 5.32
C ARG A 78 13.95 -24.06 3.90
N HIS A 79 14.87 -24.18 2.96
CA HIS A 79 14.55 -24.24 1.54
C HIS A 79 14.48 -25.71 1.11
N VAL A 80 13.36 -26.08 0.49
CA VAL A 80 13.12 -27.45 0.00
C VAL A 80 13.06 -27.38 -1.52
N ALA A 81 13.95 -28.09 -2.21
CA ALA A 81 13.89 -28.27 -3.65
C ALA A 81 12.84 -29.35 -3.97
N LEU A 82 11.92 -29.03 -4.88
CA LEU A 82 10.87 -29.94 -5.33
C LEU A 82 11.23 -30.44 -6.73
N THR A 83 11.38 -31.77 -6.88
CA THR A 83 11.81 -32.41 -8.12
C THR A 83 10.66 -33.09 -8.84
N GLY A 84 9.51 -33.22 -8.20
CA GLY A 84 8.32 -33.84 -8.77
C GLY A 84 7.84 -33.18 -10.05
N GLU A 85 7.40 -33.95 -11.02
CA GLU A 85 6.93 -33.45 -12.31
C GLU A 85 5.52 -32.84 -12.19
N THR A 86 4.65 -33.44 -11.38
CA THR A 86 3.28 -32.97 -11.15
C THR A 86 3.13 -32.21 -9.85
N HIS A 87 2.05 -31.40 -9.72
CA HIS A 87 1.73 -30.72 -8.46
C HIS A 87 1.53 -31.72 -7.32
N GLU A 88 0.93 -32.87 -7.61
CA GLU A 88 0.68 -33.94 -6.62
C GLU A 88 1.98 -34.57 -6.12
N ASP A 89 2.94 -34.83 -7.02
CA ASP A 89 4.25 -35.38 -6.63
C ASP A 89 5.03 -34.39 -5.78
N ARG A 90 5.02 -33.11 -6.15
CA ARG A 90 5.64 -32.04 -5.37
C ARG A 90 5.01 -31.88 -3.98
N SER A 91 3.68 -32.02 -3.88
CA SER A 91 2.98 -32.00 -2.61
C SER A 91 3.34 -33.12 -1.71
N ARG A 92 3.48 -34.35 -2.25
CA ARG A 92 3.95 -35.53 -1.51
C ARG A 92 5.40 -35.39 -1.05
N GLU A 93 6.28 -34.88 -1.92
CA GLU A 93 7.69 -34.63 -1.61
C GLU A 93 7.82 -33.58 -0.51
N LEU A 94 7.06 -32.50 -0.58
CA LEU A 94 7.01 -31.43 0.44
C LEU A 94 6.51 -31.99 1.77
N ALA A 95 5.40 -32.73 1.78
CA ALA A 95 4.84 -33.31 2.98
C ALA A 95 5.84 -34.29 3.65
N ALA A 96 6.57 -35.08 2.85
CA ALA A 96 7.60 -35.96 3.38
C ALA A 96 8.78 -35.20 3.99
N SER A 97 9.20 -34.12 3.35
CA SER A 97 10.29 -33.24 3.83
C SER A 97 9.93 -32.55 5.15
N ILE A 98 8.70 -32.04 5.27
CA ILE A 98 8.21 -31.44 6.51
C ILE A 98 8.08 -32.45 7.61
N ALA A 99 7.51 -33.65 7.34
CA ALA A 99 7.37 -34.71 8.31
C ALA A 99 8.73 -35.14 8.90
N LEU A 100 9.75 -35.31 8.05
CA LEU A 100 11.10 -35.65 8.50
C LEU A 100 11.70 -34.58 9.44
N VAL A 101 11.45 -33.30 9.17
CA VAL A 101 11.91 -32.22 10.05
C VAL A 101 11.20 -32.28 11.39
N ILE A 102 9.89 -32.54 11.41
CA ILE A 102 9.11 -32.66 12.66
C ILE A 102 9.57 -33.90 13.47
N GLU A 103 9.77 -35.03 12.83
CA GLU A 103 10.28 -36.25 13.48
C GLU A 103 11.67 -36.04 14.11
N GLN A 104 12.54 -35.28 13.47
CA GLN A 104 13.88 -34.96 13.95
C GLN A 104 13.91 -33.80 14.96
N TRP A 105 12.76 -33.19 15.28
CA TRP A 105 12.71 -31.97 16.10
C TRP A 105 13.16 -32.22 17.55
N ASP A 106 12.82 -33.38 18.12
CA ASP A 106 13.10 -33.75 19.50
C ASP A 106 14.41 -34.54 19.66
N ASP A 107 15.02 -34.95 18.54
CA ASP A 107 16.32 -35.57 18.61
C ASP A 107 17.35 -34.50 19.03
N PRO A 108 18.07 -34.71 20.16
CA PRO A 108 19.16 -33.79 20.48
C PRO A 108 20.12 -33.79 19.29
N PRO A 109 20.56 -32.59 18.83
CA PRO A 109 21.51 -32.55 17.73
C PRO A 109 22.72 -33.39 18.13
N GLU A 110 22.84 -34.62 17.55
CA GLU A 110 24.08 -35.36 17.66
C GLU A 110 25.19 -34.37 17.43
N ALA A 111 26.17 -34.36 18.35
CA ALA A 111 27.27 -33.40 18.35
C ALA A 111 27.98 -33.49 16.96
N ARG A 112 27.40 -32.87 15.99
CA ARG A 112 28.02 -32.65 14.69
C ARG A 112 29.32 -31.94 14.99
N ALA A 113 30.42 -32.52 14.53
CA ALA A 113 31.70 -31.85 14.57
C ALA A 113 31.48 -30.38 14.16
N PRO A 114 32.04 -29.42 14.93
CA PRO A 114 31.73 -28.01 14.72
C PRO A 114 31.92 -27.69 13.23
N ASP A 115 30.81 -27.44 12.54
CA ASP A 115 30.83 -26.98 11.16
C ASP A 115 31.82 -25.80 11.09
N PRO A 116 32.70 -25.75 10.07
CA PRO A 116 33.63 -24.65 9.93
C PRO A 116 32.83 -23.36 10.09
N LYS A 117 33.17 -22.60 11.15
CA LYS A 117 32.51 -21.39 11.62
C LYS A 117 31.89 -20.64 10.41
N PRO A 118 30.56 -20.60 10.27
CA PRO A 118 29.95 -20.01 9.09
C PRO A 118 30.54 -18.61 8.95
N ALA A 119 31.02 -18.32 7.75
CA ALA A 119 31.46 -16.96 7.43
C ALA A 119 30.38 -16.01 7.93
N PRO A 120 30.73 -14.91 8.65
CA PRO A 120 29.75 -14.03 9.28
C PRO A 120 28.66 -13.75 8.24
N THR A 121 27.44 -14.21 8.52
CA THR A 121 26.28 -13.97 7.65
C THR A 121 26.23 -12.46 7.45
N PRO A 122 26.34 -11.96 6.21
CA PRO A 122 26.22 -10.52 5.98
C PRO A 122 24.98 -10.07 6.76
N PRO A 123 25.07 -9.02 7.57
CA PRO A 123 23.93 -8.53 8.34
C PRO A 123 22.74 -8.48 7.39
N ALA A 124 21.66 -9.15 7.78
CA ALA A 124 20.44 -9.21 6.97
C ALA A 124 20.16 -7.77 6.50
N ALA A 125 20.23 -7.57 5.20
CA ALA A 125 20.09 -6.23 4.63
C ALA A 125 18.83 -5.62 5.24
N SER A 126 19.01 -4.60 6.08
CA SER A 126 17.88 -3.92 6.70
C SER A 126 16.90 -3.57 5.58
N PRO A 127 15.60 -3.85 5.73
CA PRO A 127 14.65 -3.57 4.68
C PRO A 127 14.81 -2.11 4.27
N THR A 128 15.40 -1.87 3.10
CA THR A 128 15.61 -0.51 2.61
C THR A 128 14.24 0.07 2.32
N LEU A 129 13.84 1.04 3.13
CA LEU A 129 12.58 1.74 2.93
C LEU A 129 12.68 2.49 1.60
N ARG A 130 11.97 2.03 0.58
CA ARG A 130 11.91 2.70 -0.71
C ARG A 130 10.86 3.79 -0.66
N GLY A 131 11.29 5.01 -0.95
CA GLY A 131 10.40 6.16 -1.01
C GLY A 131 10.52 6.89 -2.35
N TRP A 132 9.64 7.86 -2.55
CA TRP A 132 9.67 8.73 -3.70
C TRP A 132 9.17 10.12 -3.35
N VAL A 133 9.62 11.11 -4.10
CA VAL A 133 9.10 12.47 -4.10
C VAL A 133 8.87 12.90 -5.54
N GLY A 134 7.77 13.56 -5.82
CA GLY A 134 7.42 14.02 -7.16
C GLY A 134 6.66 15.32 -7.15
N LEU A 135 6.83 16.08 -8.22
CA LEU A 135 6.13 17.36 -8.48
C LEU A 135 5.48 17.28 -9.85
N GLY A 136 4.32 17.88 -10.00
CA GLY A 136 3.69 17.97 -11.31
C GLY A 136 2.43 18.79 -11.37
N PRO A 137 1.95 19.05 -12.59
CA PRO A 137 0.73 19.79 -12.82
C PRO A 137 -0.52 19.02 -12.37
N ARG A 138 -1.51 19.80 -11.96
CA ARG A 138 -2.85 19.32 -11.64
C ARG A 138 -3.88 20.15 -12.36
N LEU A 139 -4.88 19.53 -12.93
CA LEU A 139 -6.08 20.13 -13.50
C LEU A 139 -7.30 19.63 -12.72
N GLY A 140 -8.13 20.54 -12.26
CA GLY A 140 -9.43 20.25 -11.65
C GLY A 140 -10.56 20.79 -12.53
N VAL A 141 -11.61 20.01 -12.73
CA VAL A 141 -12.79 20.40 -13.51
C VAL A 141 -14.05 20.15 -12.71
N GLY A 142 -14.77 21.22 -12.40
CA GLY A 142 -16.08 21.18 -11.75
C GLY A 142 -17.18 21.70 -12.67
N PRO A 143 -18.44 21.68 -12.20
CA PRO A 143 -19.59 22.11 -13.00
C PRO A 143 -19.51 23.55 -13.50
N ALA A 144 -18.87 24.44 -12.75
CA ALA A 144 -18.77 25.86 -13.05
C ALA A 144 -17.34 26.43 -12.96
N VAL A 145 -16.33 25.54 -12.78
CA VAL A 145 -14.96 25.98 -12.54
C VAL A 145 -13.94 25.02 -13.14
N VAL A 146 -12.86 25.61 -13.66
CA VAL A 146 -11.65 24.89 -14.06
C VAL A 146 -10.49 25.45 -13.23
N GLU A 147 -9.76 24.59 -12.55
CA GLU A 147 -8.61 24.94 -11.72
C GLU A 147 -7.34 24.35 -12.30
N GLY A 148 -6.31 25.18 -12.43
CA GLY A 148 -4.96 24.74 -12.75
C GLY A 148 -4.05 24.85 -11.53
N GLY A 149 -3.09 23.95 -11.37
CA GLY A 149 -2.20 23.99 -10.22
C GLY A 149 -0.98 23.09 -10.32
N LEU A 150 -0.27 23.00 -9.20
CA LEU A 150 0.89 22.14 -9.00
C LEU A 150 0.72 21.34 -7.71
N ASP A 151 1.13 20.08 -7.73
CA ASP A 151 1.15 19.21 -6.56
C ASP A 151 2.56 18.64 -6.35
N LEU A 152 3.08 18.82 -5.14
CA LEU A 152 4.22 18.09 -4.60
C LEU A 152 3.70 16.91 -3.80
N GLN A 153 4.23 15.74 -4.06
CA GLN A 153 3.84 14.53 -3.36
C GLN A 153 5.06 13.73 -2.93
N ALA A 154 4.91 13.02 -1.84
CA ALA A 154 5.88 12.02 -1.42
C ALA A 154 5.14 10.79 -0.88
N GLY A 155 5.78 9.65 -1.00
CA GLY A 155 5.25 8.39 -0.49
C GLY A 155 6.34 7.35 -0.30
N THR A 156 5.97 6.26 0.33
CA THR A 156 6.84 5.11 0.53
C THR A 156 6.05 3.83 0.24
N TRP A 157 6.74 2.81 -0.29
CA TRP A 157 6.11 1.51 -0.54
C TRP A 157 6.26 0.60 0.68
N LEU A 158 5.14 0.07 1.13
CA LEU A 158 5.05 -0.87 2.24
C LEU A 158 4.40 -2.18 1.77
N VAL A 159 4.49 -3.23 2.60
CA VAL A 159 3.79 -4.51 2.40
C VAL A 159 3.98 -5.03 0.97
N ARG A 160 5.24 -5.36 0.60
CA ARG A 160 5.60 -5.84 -0.75
C ARG A 160 5.13 -4.91 -1.87
N GLU A 161 5.13 -3.60 -1.60
CA GLU A 161 4.71 -2.55 -2.54
C GLU A 161 3.21 -2.45 -2.82
N HIS A 162 2.35 -3.12 -2.05
CA HIS A 162 0.89 -3.02 -2.22
C HIS A 162 0.27 -1.80 -1.53
N LEU A 163 0.94 -1.24 -0.53
CA LEU A 163 0.45 -0.10 0.24
C LEU A 163 1.43 1.07 0.17
N GLN A 164 0.92 2.29 -0.03
CA GLN A 164 1.71 3.51 -0.06
C GLN A 164 1.07 4.56 0.85
N PRO A 165 1.61 4.88 2.03
CA PRO A 165 1.36 6.14 2.71
C PRO A 165 1.80 7.30 1.81
N LEU A 166 0.94 8.32 1.71
CA LEU A 166 1.15 9.48 0.86
C LEU A 166 1.04 10.76 1.67
N ILE A 167 1.88 11.72 1.37
CA ILE A 167 1.71 13.11 1.78
C ILE A 167 1.68 14.00 0.54
N SER A 168 0.94 15.08 0.60
CA SER A 168 0.82 16.00 -0.53
C SER A 168 0.78 17.45 -0.06
N LEU A 169 1.37 18.31 -0.88
CA LEU A 169 1.26 19.77 -0.78
C LEU A 169 0.90 20.28 -2.17
N GLY A 170 -0.22 20.97 -2.31
CA GLY A 170 -0.71 21.43 -3.59
C GLY A 170 -1.08 22.90 -3.57
N TRP A 171 -0.91 23.55 -4.72
CA TRP A 171 -1.43 24.86 -5.00
C TRP A 171 -2.25 24.83 -6.26
N SER A 172 -3.41 25.51 -6.26
CA SER A 172 -4.22 25.68 -7.46
C SER A 172 -4.78 27.08 -7.54
N ALA A 173 -5.08 27.50 -8.75
CA ALA A 173 -5.72 28.78 -9.02
C ALA A 173 -6.84 28.60 -10.04
N THR A 174 -7.88 29.40 -9.88
CA THR A 174 -8.93 29.58 -10.86
C THR A 174 -9.39 31.04 -10.84
N GLY A 175 -9.98 31.49 -11.93
CA GLY A 175 -10.47 32.87 -12.00
C GLY A 175 -11.49 33.08 -13.10
N ARG A 176 -12.35 34.07 -12.90
CA ARG A 176 -13.33 34.52 -13.89
C ARG A 176 -13.68 35.97 -13.64
N GLU A 177 -13.60 36.83 -14.68
CA GLU A 177 -14.10 38.22 -14.68
C GLU A 177 -13.66 39.06 -13.47
N GLY A 178 -12.37 39.03 -13.12
CA GLY A 178 -11.79 39.81 -12.02
C GLY A 178 -11.89 39.16 -10.64
N LEU A 179 -12.59 38.01 -10.50
CA LEU A 179 -12.60 37.17 -9.30
C LEU A 179 -11.58 36.08 -9.45
N SER A 180 -10.63 35.95 -8.54
CA SER A 180 -9.66 34.83 -8.52
C SER A 180 -9.63 34.12 -7.18
N LEU A 181 -9.42 32.82 -7.25
CA LEU A 181 -9.29 31.90 -6.11
C LEU A 181 -7.93 31.26 -6.16
N HIS A 182 -7.18 31.34 -5.09
CA HIS A 182 -5.91 30.64 -4.90
C HIS A 182 -6.05 29.71 -3.72
N THR A 183 -5.85 28.42 -3.94
CA THR A 183 -5.99 27.40 -2.91
C THR A 183 -4.66 26.71 -2.66
N LEU A 184 -4.21 26.74 -1.42
CA LEU A 184 -3.11 25.93 -0.92
C LEU A 184 -3.71 24.72 -0.18
N ARG A 185 -3.19 23.53 -0.43
CA ARG A 185 -3.64 22.27 0.18
C ARG A 185 -2.46 21.54 0.79
N ALA A 186 -2.66 20.98 1.97
CA ALA A 186 -1.73 20.07 2.59
C ALA A 186 -2.49 18.84 3.10
N GLY A 187 -2.02 17.66 2.79
CA GLY A 187 -2.77 16.45 3.11
C GLY A 187 -1.93 15.21 3.26
N ALA A 188 -2.59 14.18 3.76
CA ALA A 188 -2.04 12.85 3.91
C ALA A 188 -3.10 11.80 3.57
N GLY A 189 -2.67 10.62 3.23
CA GLY A 189 -3.55 9.52 2.89
C GLY A 189 -2.82 8.24 2.55
N LEU A 190 -3.52 7.38 1.85
CA LEU A 190 -3.04 6.06 1.49
C LEU A 190 -3.36 5.76 0.03
N ALA A 191 -2.48 5.02 -0.63
CA ALA A 191 -2.79 4.33 -1.87
C ALA A 191 -2.61 2.82 -1.67
N ALA A 192 -3.48 2.05 -2.28
CA ALA A 192 -3.43 0.59 -2.29
C ALA A 192 -3.54 0.08 -3.73
N GLY A 193 -2.71 -0.90 -4.08
CA GLY A 193 -2.66 -1.40 -5.45
C GLY A 193 -1.68 -2.55 -5.63
N ALA A 194 -1.30 -2.80 -6.87
CA ALA A 194 -0.43 -3.90 -7.23
C ALA A 194 0.76 -3.43 -8.09
N PRO A 195 1.98 -3.91 -7.80
CA PRO A 195 3.10 -3.80 -8.72
C PRO A 195 2.92 -4.77 -9.88
N LEU A 196 3.12 -4.28 -11.09
CA LEU A 196 3.04 -5.03 -12.34
C LEU A 196 4.37 -4.91 -13.09
N LEU A 197 4.58 -5.76 -14.11
CA LEU A 197 5.76 -5.73 -14.96
C LEU A 197 7.08 -5.70 -14.15
N ALA A 198 7.24 -6.65 -13.23
CA ALA A 198 8.38 -6.74 -12.32
C ALA A 198 8.63 -5.43 -11.53
N GLY A 199 7.54 -4.79 -11.08
CA GLY A 199 7.60 -3.57 -10.28
C GLY A 199 7.85 -2.28 -11.06
N ARG A 200 7.95 -2.33 -12.38
CA ARG A 200 8.09 -1.11 -13.22
C ARG A 200 6.81 -0.32 -13.35
N LEU A 201 5.69 -0.97 -13.25
CA LEU A 201 4.36 -0.37 -13.28
C LEU A 201 3.67 -0.63 -11.94
N TRP A 202 3.01 0.37 -11.39
CA TRP A 202 2.15 0.23 -10.22
C TRP A 202 0.78 0.81 -10.54
N LEU A 203 -0.28 0.05 -10.27
CA LEU A 203 -1.65 0.45 -10.51
C LEU A 203 -2.48 0.24 -9.25
N GLY A 204 -3.24 1.26 -8.86
CA GLY A 204 -4.08 1.17 -7.68
C GLY A 204 -5.04 2.32 -7.50
N GLY A 205 -5.69 2.35 -6.35
CA GLY A 205 -6.52 3.44 -5.89
C GLY A 205 -5.84 4.26 -4.80
N HIS A 206 -6.30 5.49 -4.59
CA HIS A 206 -5.83 6.33 -3.49
C HIS A 206 -6.98 7.08 -2.82
N ALA A 207 -6.76 7.40 -1.55
CA ALA A 207 -7.58 8.27 -0.75
C ALA A 207 -6.68 9.25 0.01
N LEU A 208 -6.89 10.56 -0.18
CA LEU A 208 -6.13 11.63 0.45
C LEU A 208 -7.09 12.63 1.10
N THR A 209 -6.80 13.04 2.33
CA THR A 209 -7.54 14.12 2.99
C THR A 209 -6.63 15.32 3.13
N HIS A 210 -7.13 16.50 2.76
CA HIS A 210 -6.41 17.75 2.76
C HIS A 210 -7.07 18.76 3.68
N ALA A 211 -6.25 19.55 4.37
CA ALA A 211 -6.63 20.87 4.83
C ALA A 211 -6.37 21.86 3.68
N ALA A 212 -7.36 22.64 3.32
CA ALA A 212 -7.30 23.59 2.23
C ALA A 212 -7.48 25.02 2.76
N TRP A 213 -6.58 25.90 2.34
CA TRP A 213 -6.63 27.31 2.62
C TRP A 213 -6.82 28.05 1.30
N THR A 214 -8.00 28.69 1.14
CA THR A 214 -8.36 29.39 -0.09
C THR A 214 -8.39 30.88 0.14
N ARG A 215 -7.65 31.63 -0.67
CA ARG A 215 -7.66 33.05 -0.72
C ARG A 215 -8.48 33.53 -1.92
N VAL A 216 -9.49 34.31 -1.65
CA VAL A 216 -10.38 34.91 -2.65
C VAL A 216 -9.94 36.33 -2.89
N HIS A 217 -9.65 36.70 -4.13
CA HIS A 217 -9.32 38.04 -4.55
C HIS A 217 -10.44 38.59 -5.43
N ASP A 218 -11.05 39.67 -4.96
CA ASP A 218 -11.96 40.56 -5.69
C ASP A 218 -11.66 41.98 -5.22
N ALA A 219 -12.60 42.86 -5.21
CA ALA A 219 -12.49 44.21 -4.61
C ALA A 219 -12.07 44.15 -3.12
N ARG A 220 -12.32 43.04 -2.44
CA ARG A 220 -11.82 42.76 -1.09
C ARG A 220 -11.25 41.34 -1.05
N THR A 221 -10.16 41.17 -0.30
CA THR A 221 -9.56 39.82 -0.08
C THR A 221 -10.23 39.15 1.10
N ALA A 222 -10.64 37.89 0.93
CA ALA A 222 -11.15 37.01 1.98
C ALA A 222 -10.38 35.72 2.00
N THR A 223 -10.36 35.06 3.16
CA THR A 223 -9.70 33.75 3.35
C THR A 223 -10.70 32.75 3.91
N VAL A 224 -10.70 31.57 3.38
CA VAL A 224 -11.58 30.47 3.80
C VAL A 224 -10.75 29.21 4.03
N TRP A 225 -11.03 28.54 5.13
CA TRP A 225 -10.52 27.20 5.41
C TRP A 225 -11.57 26.16 5.05
N ALA A 226 -11.12 25.08 4.43
CA ALA A 226 -11.95 23.93 4.08
C ALA A 226 -11.15 22.63 4.28
N SER A 227 -11.85 21.55 4.35
CA SER A 227 -11.26 20.21 4.18
C SER A 227 -11.69 19.64 2.84
N SER A 228 -10.83 18.86 2.22
CA SER A 228 -11.20 18.11 1.03
C SER A 228 -10.69 16.68 1.11
N THR A 229 -11.42 15.78 0.46
CA THR A 229 -11.03 14.37 0.33
C THR A 229 -10.95 14.03 -1.14
N GLU A 230 -9.82 13.50 -1.55
CA GLU A 230 -9.53 12.98 -2.88
C GLU A 230 -9.69 11.47 -2.89
N LEU A 231 -10.45 10.96 -3.85
CA LEU A 231 -10.60 9.52 -4.10
C LEU A 231 -10.37 9.27 -5.59
N GLY A 232 -9.53 8.29 -5.93
CA GLY A 232 -9.25 8.07 -7.34
C GLY A 232 -8.30 6.93 -7.65
N GLY A 233 -7.91 6.86 -8.93
CA GLY A 233 -6.92 5.94 -9.46
C GLY A 233 -5.53 6.57 -9.47
N LEU A 234 -4.53 5.73 -9.27
CA LEU A 234 -3.11 6.07 -9.33
C LEU A 234 -2.38 5.06 -10.22
N LEU A 235 -1.70 5.55 -11.24
CA LEU A 235 -0.80 4.80 -12.09
C LEU A 235 0.60 5.37 -11.93
N GLN A 236 1.60 4.54 -11.67
CA GLN A 236 3.00 4.94 -11.57
C GLN A 236 3.86 4.08 -12.47
N VAL A 237 4.71 4.70 -13.26
CA VAL A 237 5.76 4.05 -14.07
C VAL A 237 7.11 4.39 -13.46
N ARG A 238 7.91 3.37 -13.20
CA ARG A 238 9.25 3.48 -12.61
C ARG A 238 10.31 3.07 -13.60
N GLY A 239 11.35 3.89 -13.71
CA GLY A 239 12.52 3.61 -14.55
C GLY A 239 13.82 3.98 -13.80
N GLY A 240 14.41 3.00 -13.11
CA GLY A 240 15.58 3.26 -12.26
C GLY A 240 15.25 4.22 -11.11
N ARG A 241 15.86 5.42 -11.15
CA ARG A 241 15.61 6.48 -10.14
C ARG A 241 14.44 7.42 -10.48
N TRP A 242 13.80 7.25 -11.63
CA TRP A 242 12.75 8.12 -12.09
C TRP A 242 11.37 7.48 -11.86
N LEU A 243 10.40 8.33 -11.56
CA LEU A 243 9.00 7.96 -11.42
C LEU A 243 8.16 8.95 -12.22
N VAL A 244 7.22 8.42 -13.01
CA VAL A 244 6.14 9.19 -13.63
C VAL A 244 4.84 8.66 -13.09
N GLY A 245 4.02 9.52 -12.49
CA GLY A 245 2.72 9.17 -11.92
C GLY A 245 1.58 9.90 -12.62
N LEU A 246 0.48 9.21 -12.83
CA LEU A 246 -0.80 9.76 -13.27
C LEU A 246 -1.83 9.50 -12.18
N ARG A 247 -2.51 10.55 -11.74
CA ARG A 247 -3.64 10.48 -10.81
C ARG A 247 -4.89 11.02 -11.45
N THR A 248 -6.00 10.39 -11.21
CA THR A 248 -7.32 10.89 -11.62
C THR A 248 -8.37 10.47 -10.60
N GLY A 249 -9.40 11.27 -10.43
CA GLY A 249 -10.46 10.96 -9.48
C GLY A 249 -11.37 12.14 -9.20
N VAL A 250 -11.97 12.11 -8.02
CA VAL A 250 -12.88 13.15 -7.53
C VAL A 250 -12.34 13.73 -6.23
N GLU A 251 -12.31 15.05 -6.13
CA GLU A 251 -12.08 15.78 -4.90
C GLU A 251 -13.41 16.30 -4.36
N LEU A 252 -13.75 15.91 -3.15
CA LEU A 252 -14.94 16.37 -2.42
C LEU A 252 -14.51 17.40 -1.38
N SER A 253 -15.09 18.60 -1.40
CA SER A 253 -14.75 19.70 -0.50
C SER A 253 -15.87 20.02 0.46
N LEU A 254 -15.53 20.19 1.74
CA LEU A 254 -16.43 20.60 2.82
C LEU A 254 -15.79 21.73 3.66
N PRO A 255 -16.48 22.86 3.90
CA PRO A 255 -17.75 23.26 3.26
C PRO A 255 -17.58 23.56 1.77
N GLN A 256 -18.69 23.62 1.06
CA GLN A 256 -18.68 24.06 -0.35
C GLN A 256 -18.21 25.51 -0.42
N LEU A 257 -17.31 25.80 -1.33
CA LEU A 257 -16.78 27.12 -1.53
C LEU A 257 -17.66 27.91 -2.53
N HIS A 258 -18.33 28.91 -2.02
CA HIS A 258 -19.08 29.87 -2.82
C HIS A 258 -18.42 31.25 -2.71
N ALA A 259 -17.84 31.72 -3.80
CA ALA A 259 -17.26 33.04 -3.87
C ALA A 259 -18.13 33.95 -4.74
N ARG A 260 -18.52 35.09 -4.20
CA ARG A 260 -19.32 36.09 -4.90
C ARG A 260 -18.52 37.39 -5.05
N GLY A 261 -18.21 37.70 -6.27
CA GLY A 261 -17.63 38.98 -6.64
C GLY A 261 -18.69 40.01 -6.96
N THR A 262 -18.26 41.22 -7.32
CA THR A 262 -19.13 42.34 -7.68
C THR A 262 -19.95 42.09 -8.96
N ARG A 263 -19.41 41.29 -9.89
CA ARG A 263 -20.04 41.01 -11.20
C ARG A 263 -20.16 39.50 -11.49
N THR A 264 -19.54 38.68 -10.70
CA THR A 264 -19.39 37.24 -10.98
C THR A 264 -19.55 36.42 -9.71
N ARG A 265 -20.10 35.21 -9.86
CA ARG A 265 -20.15 34.17 -8.84
C ARG A 265 -19.32 32.99 -9.30
N LEU A 266 -18.43 32.52 -8.45
CA LEU A 266 -17.70 31.30 -8.59
C LEU A 266 -18.23 30.27 -7.58
N ASP A 267 -18.73 29.17 -8.08
CA ASP A 267 -19.22 28.06 -7.28
C ASP A 267 -18.35 26.85 -7.59
N ARG A 268 -17.51 26.45 -6.63
CA ARG A 268 -16.66 25.27 -6.79
C ARG A 268 -17.46 23.98 -6.78
N GLY A 269 -18.67 24.01 -6.25
CA GLY A 269 -19.49 22.82 -6.06
C GLY A 269 -18.93 21.88 -5.00
N PRO A 270 -19.65 20.77 -4.71
CA PRO A 270 -19.19 19.79 -3.73
C PRO A 270 -18.07 18.88 -4.26
N GLY A 271 -17.89 18.78 -5.56
CA GLY A 271 -16.93 17.88 -6.18
C GLY A 271 -16.28 18.44 -7.42
N LEU A 272 -14.99 18.11 -7.56
CA LEU A 272 -14.16 18.39 -8.73
C LEU A 272 -13.59 17.06 -9.25
N TRP A 273 -13.71 16.83 -10.56
CA TRP A 273 -12.87 15.85 -11.23
C TRP A 273 -11.47 16.41 -11.35
N PHE A 274 -10.46 15.60 -11.08
CA PHE A 274 -9.07 16.02 -11.24
C PHE A 274 -8.26 15.05 -12.07
N LEU A 275 -7.24 15.59 -12.71
CA LEU A 275 -6.16 14.91 -13.38
C LEU A 275 -4.84 15.52 -12.91
N GLY A 276 -3.93 14.69 -12.44
CA GLY A 276 -2.60 15.12 -11.98
C GLY A 276 -1.51 14.26 -12.60
N LEU A 277 -0.43 14.90 -13.03
CA LEU A 277 0.80 14.25 -13.46
C LEU A 277 1.88 14.53 -12.42
N ASN A 278 2.69 13.52 -12.10
CA ASN A 278 3.82 13.66 -11.20
C ASN A 278 5.10 13.15 -11.88
N PHE A 279 6.16 13.95 -11.80
CA PHE A 279 7.50 13.56 -12.19
C PHE A 279 8.34 13.54 -10.92
N GLY A 280 8.98 12.42 -10.61
CA GLY A 280 9.63 12.25 -9.33
C GLY A 280 10.89 11.42 -9.37
N VAL A 281 11.50 11.33 -8.20
CA VAL A 281 12.71 10.55 -7.94
C VAL A 281 12.43 9.52 -6.87
N VAL A 282 12.92 8.31 -7.10
CA VAL A 282 12.87 7.17 -6.17
C VAL A 282 14.20 7.10 -5.41
N PHE A 283 14.14 6.83 -4.12
CA PHE A 283 15.28 6.68 -3.23
C PHE A 283 15.07 5.50 -2.27
N GLY A 284 16.15 4.96 -1.74
CA GLY A 284 16.20 3.81 -0.84
C GLY A 284 16.99 2.65 -1.39
#